data_b0dc5ff2056bbb0b03f317ec889b28ba
#
_entry.id   b0dc5ff2056bbb0b03f317ec889b28ba
#
_cell.length_a   1.000
_cell.length_b   1.000
_cell.length_c   1.000
_cell.angle_alpha   90.00
_cell.angle_beta   90.00
_cell.angle_gamma   90.00
#
_symmetry.space_group_name_H-M   'P 1'
#
loop_
_entity.id
_entity.type
_entity.pdbx_description
1 polymer ?
#
loop_
_entity_poly.entity_id
_entity_poly.type
_entity_poly.pdbx_seq_one_letter_code
_entity_poly.pdbx_strand_id
1 'polypeptide(L)'
;MIDNPLTNILIRPNVISPEGLKEMVDYIKEADKEDLSVFDPEETNRTGETKWRVDKKVRDTQVVTMGPLYPKICDLFKIAVKEVVNPFYGFEVESSEVPQVLSYGVGGHYQPHMDGESIWVAPNGDKIWKKSTDRDLSFVFYLNDEFEG
;
A
#
# COMPACT_ATOMS: atom_id res chain seq x y z
N MET A 1 -13.88 -7.45 -16.54
CA MET A 1 -13.74 -6.02 -16.22
C MET A 1 -14.92 -5.67 -15.34
N ILE A 2 -14.69 -5.29 -14.10
CA ILE A 2 -15.75 -4.76 -13.23
C ILE A 2 -15.47 -3.27 -13.12
N ASP A 3 -15.97 -2.53 -14.12
CA ASP A 3 -15.93 -1.08 -14.11
C ASP A 3 -17.17 -0.63 -13.33
N ASN A 4 -16.99 -0.18 -12.10
CA ASN A 4 -18.06 0.48 -11.38
C ASN A 4 -17.81 1.99 -11.39
N PRO A 5 -18.35 2.73 -12.34
CA PRO A 5 -18.12 4.18 -12.45
C PRO A 5 -18.65 4.98 -11.26
N LEU A 6 -19.52 4.35 -10.43
CA LEU A 6 -20.05 5.00 -9.24
C LEU A 6 -19.10 4.97 -8.03
N THR A 7 -18.08 4.10 -8.06
CA THR A 7 -17.15 3.92 -6.92
C THR A 7 -15.74 4.43 -7.22
N ASN A 8 -15.43 4.80 -8.45
CA ASN A 8 -14.07 5.12 -8.91
C ASN A 8 -13.03 4.00 -8.61
N ILE A 9 -13.51 2.76 -8.51
CA ILE A 9 -12.66 1.59 -8.28
C ILE A 9 -12.51 0.84 -9.59
N LEU A 10 -11.25 0.64 -10.00
CA LEU A 10 -10.89 -0.14 -11.16
C LEU A 10 -10.28 -1.47 -10.72
N ILE A 11 -10.87 -2.59 -11.16
CA ILE A 11 -10.34 -3.93 -10.91
C ILE A 11 -9.93 -4.57 -12.24
N ARG A 12 -8.67 -4.97 -12.34
CA ARG A 12 -8.09 -5.63 -13.50
C ARG A 12 -7.49 -6.98 -13.10
N PRO A 13 -8.09 -8.10 -13.50
CA PRO A 13 -7.49 -9.42 -13.29
C PRO A 13 -6.37 -9.68 -14.31
N ASN A 14 -5.48 -10.60 -13.96
CA ASN A 14 -4.44 -11.17 -14.83
C ASN A 14 -3.48 -10.11 -15.44
N VAL A 15 -3.12 -9.09 -14.64
CA VAL A 15 -2.14 -8.06 -15.06
C VAL A 15 -0.72 -8.63 -15.10
N ILE A 16 -0.44 -9.61 -14.28
CA ILE A 16 0.86 -10.30 -14.20
C ILE A 16 0.70 -11.68 -14.84
N SER A 17 1.69 -12.09 -15.67
CA SER A 17 1.67 -13.44 -16.22
C SER A 17 1.83 -14.50 -15.12
N PRO A 18 1.31 -15.73 -15.31
CA PRO A 18 1.46 -16.79 -14.31
C PRO A 18 2.92 -17.07 -13.94
N GLU A 19 3.83 -17.02 -14.91
CA GLU A 19 5.27 -17.24 -14.70
C GLU A 19 5.88 -16.09 -13.89
N GLY A 20 5.53 -14.83 -14.22
CA GLY A 20 5.98 -13.65 -13.50
C GLY A 20 5.45 -13.61 -12.07
N LEU A 21 4.18 -14.00 -11.87
CA LEU A 21 3.57 -14.11 -10.55
C LEU A 21 4.29 -15.16 -9.71
N LYS A 22 4.54 -16.35 -10.27
CA LYS A 22 5.26 -17.42 -9.59
C LYS A 22 6.66 -16.97 -9.17
N GLU A 23 7.42 -16.33 -10.06
CA GLU A 23 8.76 -15.81 -9.76
C GLU A 23 8.73 -14.82 -8.59
N MET A 24 7.77 -13.88 -8.59
CA MET A 24 7.61 -12.90 -7.51
C MET A 24 7.28 -13.59 -6.18
N VAL A 25 6.30 -14.48 -6.17
CA VAL A 25 5.87 -15.18 -4.95
C VAL A 25 7.00 -16.06 -4.38
N ASP A 26 7.72 -16.77 -5.23
CA ASP A 26 8.84 -17.62 -4.79
C ASP A 26 9.96 -16.76 -4.17
N TYR A 27 10.29 -15.63 -4.76
CA TYR A 27 11.25 -14.69 -4.16
C TYR A 27 10.77 -14.13 -2.81
N ILE A 28 9.50 -13.68 -2.73
CA ILE A 28 8.92 -13.08 -1.52
C ILE A 28 8.94 -14.05 -0.34
N LYS A 29 8.78 -15.36 -0.58
CA LYS A 29 8.83 -16.38 0.48
C LYS A 29 10.18 -16.40 1.20
N GLU A 30 11.27 -16.25 0.45
CA GLU A 30 12.65 -16.38 0.94
C GLU A 30 13.29 -15.03 1.32
N ALA A 31 12.71 -13.91 0.86
CA ALA A 31 13.26 -12.58 1.09
C ALA A 31 13.18 -12.14 2.55
N ASP A 32 14.11 -11.30 2.96
CA ASP A 32 14.07 -10.64 4.27
C ASP A 32 12.83 -9.76 4.41
N LYS A 33 12.28 -9.74 5.62
CA LYS A 33 11.06 -9.01 5.96
C LYS A 33 11.24 -8.26 7.26
N GLU A 34 10.68 -7.05 7.31
CA GLU A 34 10.71 -6.20 8.51
C GLU A 34 9.28 -5.77 8.88
N ASP A 35 8.98 -5.74 10.19
CA ASP A 35 7.68 -5.28 10.67
C ASP A 35 7.46 -3.81 10.30
N LEU A 36 6.31 -3.50 9.74
CA LEU A 36 5.96 -2.13 9.38
C LEU A 36 5.46 -1.34 10.58
N SER A 37 5.95 -0.11 10.67
CA SER A 37 5.49 0.85 11.65
C SER A 37 4.24 1.60 11.18
N VAL A 38 3.52 2.16 12.15
CA VAL A 38 2.41 3.10 11.95
C VAL A 38 2.79 4.46 12.54
N PHE A 39 2.14 5.51 12.07
CA PHE A 39 2.31 6.85 12.61
C PHE A 39 1.94 6.89 14.10
N ASP A 40 2.79 7.54 14.90
CA ASP A 40 2.59 7.75 16.33
C ASP A 40 2.16 9.20 16.60
N PRO A 41 0.84 9.49 16.69
CA PRO A 41 0.36 10.85 16.88
C PRO A 41 0.72 11.41 18.27
N GLU A 42 0.78 10.56 19.30
CA GLU A 42 1.04 11.00 20.68
C GLU A 42 2.49 11.47 20.80
N GLU A 43 3.42 10.64 20.36
CA GLU A 43 4.85 10.97 20.42
C GLU A 43 5.21 12.10 19.44
N THR A 44 4.56 12.17 18.30
CA THR A 44 4.71 13.27 17.34
C THR A 44 4.26 14.61 17.96
N ASN A 45 3.10 14.64 18.63
CA ASN A 45 2.63 15.84 19.31
C ASN A 45 3.56 16.27 20.46
N ARG A 46 4.09 15.29 21.19
CA ARG A 46 5.02 15.55 22.32
C ARG A 46 6.35 16.14 21.88
N THR A 47 6.90 15.65 20.76
CA THR A 47 8.25 16.03 20.30
C THR A 47 8.24 17.11 19.22
N GLY A 48 7.13 17.31 18.53
CA GLY A 48 7.04 18.16 17.33
C GLY A 48 7.65 17.56 16.06
N GLU A 49 8.15 16.31 16.16
CA GLU A 49 8.74 15.58 15.04
C GLU A 49 7.89 14.35 14.69
N THR A 50 7.73 14.04 13.41
CA THR A 50 7.03 12.83 12.97
C THR A 50 7.67 11.57 13.55
N LYS A 51 6.91 10.81 14.31
CA LYS A 51 7.35 9.56 14.92
C LYS A 51 6.52 8.38 14.43
N TRP A 52 7.17 7.23 14.43
CA TRP A 52 6.63 5.97 13.97
C TRP A 52 6.87 4.89 15.02
N ARG A 53 5.92 3.97 15.18
CA ARG A 53 6.06 2.82 16.08
C ARG A 53 5.52 1.56 15.44
N VAL A 54 6.04 0.41 15.83
CA VAL A 54 5.42 -0.88 15.52
C VAL A 54 4.26 -1.09 16.50
N ASP A 55 3.05 -1.22 15.96
CA ASP A 55 1.83 -1.51 16.73
C ASP A 55 1.01 -2.59 16.03
N LYS A 56 1.28 -3.83 16.40
CA LYS A 56 0.64 -5.01 15.80
C LYS A 56 -0.87 -5.11 16.03
N LYS A 57 -1.45 -4.31 16.91
CA LYS A 57 -2.90 -4.19 17.05
C LYS A 57 -3.54 -3.33 15.97
N VAL A 58 -2.78 -2.42 15.41
CA VAL A 58 -3.20 -1.54 14.31
C VAL A 58 -2.82 -2.12 12.97
N ARG A 59 -1.55 -2.59 12.88
CA ARG A 59 -0.99 -3.15 11.64
C ARG A 59 -0.04 -4.29 11.94
N ASP A 60 -0.45 -5.52 11.61
CA ASP A 60 0.41 -6.71 11.67
C ASP A 60 0.73 -7.16 10.24
N THR A 61 1.74 -6.51 9.66
CA THR A 61 2.24 -6.79 8.32
C THR A 61 3.73 -6.47 8.24
N GLN A 62 4.41 -7.07 7.28
CA GLN A 62 5.82 -6.91 7.05
C GLN A 62 6.07 -6.34 5.65
N VAL A 63 7.07 -5.46 5.53
CA VAL A 63 7.62 -5.06 4.24
C VAL A 63 8.70 -6.05 3.83
N VAL A 64 8.66 -6.43 2.56
CA VAL A 64 9.62 -7.36 1.96
C VAL A 64 10.78 -6.59 1.33
N THR A 65 12.00 -7.00 1.59
CA THR A 65 13.18 -6.48 0.88
C THR A 65 13.14 -6.92 -0.59
N MET A 66 12.85 -5.97 -1.48
CA MET A 66 12.59 -6.29 -2.89
C MET A 66 13.81 -6.74 -3.69
N GLY A 67 15.02 -6.27 -3.32
CA GLY A 67 16.25 -6.65 -4.00
C GLY A 67 16.14 -6.66 -5.53
N PRO A 68 16.39 -7.80 -6.20
CA PRO A 68 16.32 -7.92 -7.67
C PRO A 68 14.91 -7.78 -8.25
N LEU A 69 13.85 -7.89 -7.44
CA LEU A 69 12.47 -7.65 -7.90
C LEU A 69 12.16 -6.18 -8.08
N TYR A 70 12.88 -5.27 -7.43
CA TYR A 70 12.57 -3.83 -7.45
C TYR A 70 12.39 -3.26 -8.87
N PRO A 71 13.32 -3.43 -9.81
CA PRO A 71 13.16 -2.91 -11.16
C PRO A 71 11.95 -3.52 -11.88
N LYS A 72 11.71 -4.84 -11.71
CA LYS A 72 10.56 -5.52 -12.32
C LYS A 72 9.23 -4.99 -11.81
N ILE A 73 9.13 -4.75 -10.50
CA ILE A 73 7.94 -4.18 -9.87
C ILE A 73 7.72 -2.75 -10.36
N CYS A 74 8.77 -1.92 -10.42
CA CYS A 74 8.64 -0.56 -10.94
C CYS A 74 8.17 -0.54 -12.41
N ASP A 75 8.67 -1.44 -13.24
CA ASP A 75 8.26 -1.52 -14.65
C ASP A 75 6.81 -2.01 -14.78
N LEU A 76 6.39 -2.98 -13.96
CA LEU A 76 5.01 -3.42 -13.89
C LEU A 76 4.06 -2.27 -13.52
N PHE A 77 4.42 -1.47 -12.52
CA PHE A 77 3.63 -0.29 -12.13
C PHE A 77 3.55 0.74 -13.26
N LYS A 78 4.67 1.07 -13.91
CA LYS A 78 4.70 2.00 -15.06
C LYS A 78 3.79 1.54 -16.20
N ILE A 79 3.86 0.25 -16.56
CA ILE A 79 3.02 -0.34 -17.59
C ILE A 79 1.54 -0.24 -17.19
N ALA A 80 1.19 -0.64 -15.96
CA ALA A 80 -0.18 -0.60 -15.49
C ALA A 80 -0.73 0.84 -15.41
N VAL A 81 0.07 1.81 -14.97
CA VAL A 81 -0.33 3.22 -14.98
C VAL A 81 -0.61 3.67 -16.41
N LYS A 82 0.32 3.45 -17.33
CA LYS A 82 0.20 3.92 -18.71
C LYS A 82 -0.94 3.24 -19.46
N GLU A 83 -1.06 1.92 -19.36
CA GLU A 83 -1.97 1.13 -20.21
C GLU A 83 -3.36 0.94 -19.59
N VAL A 84 -3.50 1.17 -18.27
CA VAL A 84 -4.75 0.89 -17.55
C VAL A 84 -5.25 2.10 -16.79
N VAL A 85 -4.44 2.70 -15.92
CA VAL A 85 -4.89 3.75 -15.00
C VAL A 85 -5.18 5.05 -15.75
N ASN A 86 -4.20 5.56 -16.50
CA ASN A 86 -4.35 6.81 -17.24
C ASN A 86 -5.55 6.79 -18.22
N PRO A 87 -5.74 5.72 -19.06
CA PRO A 87 -6.90 5.64 -19.93
C PRO A 87 -8.24 5.56 -19.19
N PHE A 88 -8.28 4.88 -18.03
CA PHE A 88 -9.52 4.72 -17.29
C PHE A 88 -9.99 6.02 -16.62
N TYR A 89 -9.07 6.72 -15.97
CA TYR A 89 -9.39 7.95 -15.25
C TYR A 89 -9.33 9.21 -16.15
N GLY A 90 -8.75 9.11 -17.35
CA GLY A 90 -8.68 10.23 -18.30
C GLY A 90 -7.66 11.32 -17.93
N PHE A 91 -6.66 10.99 -17.15
CA PHE A 91 -5.55 11.90 -16.82
C PHE A 91 -4.20 11.16 -16.77
N GLU A 92 -3.12 11.92 -16.82
CA GLU A 92 -1.76 11.39 -16.68
C GLU A 92 -1.33 11.40 -15.21
N VAL A 93 -0.85 10.26 -14.71
CA VAL A 93 -0.20 10.20 -13.38
C VAL A 93 1.20 10.81 -13.50
N GLU A 94 1.45 11.89 -12.80
CA GLU A 94 2.72 12.63 -12.89
C GLU A 94 3.83 12.01 -12.02
N SER A 95 3.46 11.48 -10.87
CA SER A 95 4.42 10.89 -9.92
C SER A 95 3.80 9.74 -9.13
N SER A 96 4.64 8.90 -8.57
CA SER A 96 4.23 7.83 -7.67
C SER A 96 5.21 7.68 -6.52
N GLU A 97 4.73 7.20 -5.40
CA GLU A 97 5.60 6.72 -4.34
C GLU A 97 6.35 5.46 -4.78
N VAL A 98 7.43 5.16 -4.07
CA VAL A 98 8.16 3.91 -4.27
C VAL A 98 7.23 2.75 -3.92
N PRO A 99 7.03 1.76 -4.81
CA PRO A 99 6.19 0.61 -4.50
C PRO A 99 6.75 -0.18 -3.34
N GLN A 100 5.88 -0.77 -2.54
CA GLN A 100 6.23 -1.66 -1.44
C GLN A 100 5.61 -3.03 -1.70
N VAL A 101 6.32 -4.09 -1.33
CA VAL A 101 5.78 -5.45 -1.27
C VAL A 101 5.47 -5.77 0.18
N LEU A 102 4.22 -6.11 0.45
CA LEU A 102 3.72 -6.40 1.78
C LEU A 102 3.42 -7.89 1.93
N SER A 103 3.80 -8.43 3.07
CA SER A 103 3.54 -9.81 3.45
C SER A 103 2.69 -9.84 4.73
N TYR A 104 1.56 -10.50 4.67
CA TYR A 104 0.68 -10.73 5.81
C TYR A 104 0.80 -12.21 6.22
N GLY A 105 1.15 -12.45 7.48
CA GLY A 105 1.10 -13.80 8.06
C GLY A 105 -0.33 -14.21 8.41
N VAL A 106 -0.49 -15.43 8.95
CA VAL A 106 -1.80 -15.88 9.45
C VAL A 106 -2.28 -14.97 10.57
N GLY A 107 -3.49 -14.40 10.41
CA GLY A 107 -4.03 -13.37 11.31
C GLY A 107 -3.48 -11.95 11.12
N GLY A 108 -2.54 -11.80 10.18
CA GLY A 108 -2.00 -10.49 9.82
C GLY A 108 -3.09 -9.57 9.26
N HIS A 109 -3.03 -8.31 9.61
CA HIS A 109 -4.06 -7.34 9.25
C HIS A 109 -3.53 -5.91 9.23
N TYR A 110 -4.31 -5.03 8.64
CA TYR A 110 -4.23 -3.59 8.83
C TYR A 110 -5.65 -3.07 9.07
N GLN A 111 -5.85 -2.37 10.17
CA GLN A 111 -7.16 -1.79 10.48
C GLN A 111 -7.62 -0.85 9.35
N PRO A 112 -8.95 -0.70 9.14
CA PRO A 112 -9.48 0.24 8.18
C PRO A 112 -8.87 1.63 8.37
N HIS A 113 -8.35 2.20 7.30
CA HIS A 113 -7.63 3.47 7.30
C HIS A 113 -7.86 4.21 5.97
N MET A 114 -7.41 5.45 5.93
CA MET A 114 -7.36 6.25 4.70
C MET A 114 -5.91 6.46 4.31
N ASP A 115 -5.56 6.17 3.07
CA ASP A 115 -4.16 6.21 2.59
C ASP A 115 -3.56 7.62 2.57
N GLY A 116 -4.39 8.64 2.41
CA GLY A 116 -3.99 10.05 2.36
C GLY A 116 -4.13 10.80 3.67
N GLU A 117 -4.71 10.19 4.71
CA GLU A 117 -5.04 10.87 5.95
C GLU A 117 -4.58 10.09 7.17
N SER A 118 -4.30 10.82 8.25
CA SER A 118 -3.95 10.25 9.56
C SER A 118 -4.77 10.88 10.67
N ILE A 119 -4.99 10.11 11.74
CA ILE A 119 -5.64 10.64 12.93
C ILE A 119 -4.64 11.45 13.74
N TRP A 120 -4.98 12.70 14.00
CA TRP A 120 -4.24 13.59 14.88
C TRP A 120 -5.02 13.81 16.16
N VAL A 121 -4.30 13.98 17.28
CA VAL A 121 -4.90 14.32 18.56
C VAL A 121 -4.74 15.83 18.76
N ALA A 122 -5.87 16.56 18.81
CA ALA A 122 -5.88 17.98 19.09
C ALA A 122 -5.47 18.26 20.56
N PRO A 123 -5.05 19.49 20.92
CA PRO A 123 -4.68 19.83 22.31
C PRO A 123 -5.78 19.58 23.36
N ASN A 124 -7.04 19.59 22.95
CA ASN A 124 -8.19 19.28 23.79
C ASN A 124 -8.50 17.78 23.90
N GLY A 125 -7.68 16.91 23.25
CA GLY A 125 -7.84 15.46 23.24
C GLY A 125 -8.73 14.92 22.12
N ASP A 126 -9.35 15.77 21.30
CA ASP A 126 -10.18 15.34 20.18
C ASP A 126 -9.35 14.70 19.08
N LYS A 127 -9.88 13.61 18.48
CA LYS A 127 -9.28 12.95 17.32
C LYS A 127 -9.85 13.55 16.05
N ILE A 128 -8.96 14.07 15.21
CA ILE A 128 -9.32 14.68 13.92
C ILE A 128 -8.55 14.03 12.79
N TRP A 129 -9.20 13.79 11.64
CA TRP A 129 -8.54 13.37 10.43
C TRP A 129 -7.86 14.58 9.77
N LYS A 130 -6.61 14.40 9.39
CA LYS A 130 -5.83 15.38 8.63
C LYS A 130 -5.15 14.73 7.46
N LYS A 131 -5.13 15.43 6.33
CA LYS A 131 -4.31 15.06 5.17
C LYS A 131 -2.85 14.97 5.62
N SER A 132 -2.26 13.80 5.48
CA SER A 132 -0.87 13.50 5.85
C SER A 132 0.01 13.28 4.62
N THR A 133 -0.60 12.90 3.51
CA THR A 133 0.10 12.63 2.25
C THR A 133 -0.77 13.10 1.09
N ASP A 134 -0.14 13.66 0.06
CA ASP A 134 -0.83 14.07 -1.17
C ASP A 134 -0.94 12.88 -2.11
N ARG A 135 -2.03 12.13 -1.98
CA ARG A 135 -2.34 10.95 -2.78
C ARG A 135 -3.70 11.13 -3.43
N ASP A 136 -3.75 11.03 -4.75
CA ASP A 136 -4.98 11.07 -5.53
C ASP A 136 -5.50 9.65 -5.84
N LEU A 137 -4.57 8.68 -5.94
CA LEU A 137 -4.87 7.27 -6.23
C LEU A 137 -4.08 6.35 -5.33
N SER A 138 -4.71 5.25 -4.92
CA SER A 138 -4.05 4.09 -4.35
C SER A 138 -4.10 2.93 -5.34
N PHE A 139 -3.00 2.22 -5.47
CA PHE A 139 -2.83 1.15 -6.43
C PHE A 139 -2.24 -0.10 -5.76
N VAL A 140 -2.93 -1.24 -5.90
CA VAL A 140 -2.55 -2.49 -5.25
C VAL A 140 -2.52 -3.64 -6.26
N PHE A 141 -1.45 -4.43 -6.24
CA PHE A 141 -1.40 -5.74 -6.87
C PHE A 141 -1.55 -6.83 -5.81
N TYR A 142 -2.56 -7.66 -5.94
CA TYR A 142 -2.68 -8.90 -5.17
C TYR A 142 -1.87 -9.99 -5.87
N LEU A 143 -0.91 -10.58 -5.14
CA LEU A 143 -0.01 -11.60 -5.67
C LEU A 143 -0.45 -13.03 -5.35
N ASN A 144 -1.49 -13.19 -4.56
CA ASN A 144 -2.19 -14.45 -4.28
C ASN A 144 -3.67 -14.16 -4.00
N ASP A 145 -4.47 -15.20 -3.94
CA ASP A 145 -5.91 -15.19 -3.67
C ASP A 145 -6.31 -16.05 -2.47
N GLU A 146 -5.32 -16.65 -1.80
CA GLU A 146 -5.52 -17.51 -0.63
C GLU A 146 -5.55 -16.68 0.66
N PHE A 147 -6.51 -15.75 0.78
CA PHE A 147 -6.71 -14.93 1.97
C PHE A 147 -8.19 -14.67 2.22
N GLU A 148 -8.54 -14.39 3.49
CA GLU A 148 -9.86 -13.95 3.91
C GLU A 148 -9.80 -12.46 4.28
N GLY A 149 -10.74 -11.66 3.77
CA GLY A 149 -10.78 -10.21 4.04
C GLY A 149 -11.69 -9.44 3.11
#